data_884e6d97fc412a5baa4b46d87e70bbe1
#
_entry.id   884e6d97fc412a5baa4b46d87e70bbe1
#
_cell.length_a   1.000
_cell.length_b   1.000
_cell.length_c   1.000
_cell.angle_alpha   90.00
_cell.angle_beta   90.00
_cell.angle_gamma   90.00
#
_symmetry.space_group_name_H-M   'P 1'
#
loop_
_entity.id
_entity.type
_entity.pdbx_description
1 polymer ?
#
loop_
_entity_poly.entity_id
_entity_poly.type
_entity_poly.pdbx_seq_one_letter_code
_entity_poly.pdbx_strand_id
1 'polypeptide(L)'
;MKATWNGSTIAESDDTVVVEGNHYFPASSLKREYVTFSNHRSSCPWKGQAHYYSLMVDGELNENAVWYYPQPSEAAREIKDRVAFWKGVQVS
;
A
#
# COMPACT_ATOMS: atom_id res chain seq x y z
N MET A 1 12.46 0.17 6.64
CA MET A 1 11.19 0.93 6.69
C MET A 1 10.07 0.08 7.27
N LYS A 2 9.25 0.68 8.08
CA LYS A 2 8.06 0.05 8.67
C LYS A 2 6.84 0.89 8.36
N ALA A 3 5.73 0.25 8.07
CA ALA A 3 4.41 0.87 8.01
C ALA A 3 3.64 0.42 9.25
N THR A 4 3.21 1.37 10.07
CA THR A 4 2.51 1.07 11.32
C THR A 4 1.17 1.81 11.38
N TRP A 5 0.18 1.15 11.95
CA TRP A 5 -1.12 1.75 12.17
C TRP A 5 -1.80 1.10 13.36
N ASN A 6 -2.43 1.91 14.18
CA ASN A 6 -3.19 1.45 15.35
C ASN A 6 -2.37 0.51 16.25
N GLY A 7 -1.08 0.85 16.43
CA GLY A 7 -0.17 0.11 17.30
C GLY A 7 0.42 -1.16 16.69
N SER A 8 0.12 -1.48 15.43
CA SER A 8 0.59 -2.71 14.79
C SER A 8 1.45 -2.41 13.57
N THR A 9 2.46 -3.24 13.35
CA THR A 9 3.28 -3.17 12.14
C THR A 9 2.54 -3.89 11.02
N ILE A 10 2.18 -3.14 9.97
CA ILE A 10 1.42 -3.63 8.82
C ILE A 10 2.34 -4.23 7.76
N ALA A 11 3.50 -3.62 7.58
CA ALA A 11 4.52 -4.09 6.65
C ALA A 11 5.89 -3.63 7.10
N GLU A 12 6.91 -4.40 6.76
CA GLU A 12 8.29 -4.03 7.07
C GLU A 12 9.21 -4.61 6.01
N SER A 13 10.07 -3.76 5.44
CA SER A 13 11.05 -4.20 4.44
C SER A 13 12.13 -3.13 4.28
N ASP A 14 13.36 -3.57 3.99
CA ASP A 14 14.42 -2.67 3.57
C ASP A 14 14.40 -2.42 2.07
N ASP A 15 13.56 -3.15 1.34
CA ASP A 15 13.45 -3.04 -0.11
C ASP A 15 12.24 -2.21 -0.48
N THR A 16 12.35 -0.88 -0.32
CA THR A 16 11.28 0.03 -0.74
C THR A 16 11.76 0.87 -1.91
N VAL A 17 10.81 1.25 -2.76
CA VAL A 17 11.03 2.16 -3.89
C VAL A 17 10.23 3.43 -3.61
N VAL A 18 10.87 4.59 -3.76
CA VAL A 18 10.21 5.87 -3.50
C VAL A 18 9.75 6.48 -4.82
N VAL A 19 8.44 6.73 -4.92
CA VAL A 19 7.85 7.41 -6.07
C VAL A 19 6.91 8.49 -5.55
N GLU A 20 7.13 9.72 -5.97
CA GLU A 20 6.32 10.88 -5.55
C GLU A 20 6.26 11.03 -4.02
N GLY A 21 7.38 10.72 -3.35
CA GLY A 21 7.47 10.83 -1.90
C GLY A 21 6.86 9.68 -1.13
N ASN A 22 6.28 8.70 -1.79
CA ASN A 22 5.69 7.53 -1.15
C ASN A 22 6.63 6.33 -1.25
N HIS A 23 6.78 5.60 -0.15
CA HIS A 23 7.53 4.36 -0.13
C HIS A 23 6.62 3.22 -0.58
N TYR A 24 7.05 2.50 -1.61
CA TYR A 24 6.35 1.32 -2.10
C TYR A 24 7.07 0.09 -1.58
N PHE A 25 6.37 -0.69 -0.77
CA PHE A 25 6.89 -1.91 -0.14
C PHE A 25 6.61 -3.12 -1.03
N PRO A 26 7.46 -4.16 -1.01
CA PRO A 26 7.09 -5.41 -1.68
C PRO A 26 5.75 -5.92 -1.15
N ALA A 27 4.88 -6.41 -2.03
CA ALA A 27 3.60 -6.93 -1.61
C ALA A 27 3.76 -8.08 -0.61
N SER A 28 4.85 -8.84 -0.73
CA SER A 28 5.15 -9.95 0.17
C SER A 28 5.43 -9.51 1.61
N SER A 29 5.77 -8.22 1.82
CA SER A 29 6.02 -7.69 3.17
C SER A 29 4.73 -7.30 3.90
N LEU A 30 3.60 -7.24 3.20
CA LEU A 30 2.32 -6.86 3.77
C LEU A 30 1.76 -8.00 4.63
N LYS A 31 1.42 -7.68 5.88
CA LYS A 31 0.85 -8.68 6.80
C LYS A 31 -0.62 -8.87 6.49
N ARG A 32 -0.94 -9.99 5.86
CA ARG A 32 -2.29 -10.27 5.34
C ARG A 32 -3.36 -10.36 6.41
N GLU A 33 -2.98 -10.68 7.63
CA GLU A 33 -3.95 -10.75 8.75
C GLU A 33 -4.62 -9.41 9.06
N TYR A 34 -4.00 -8.29 8.63
CA TYR A 34 -4.56 -6.96 8.84
C TYR A 34 -5.27 -6.40 7.61
N VAL A 35 -5.33 -7.15 6.54
CA VAL A 35 -5.76 -6.64 5.23
C VAL A 35 -7.11 -7.23 4.86
N THR A 36 -8.01 -6.37 4.40
CA THR A 36 -9.29 -6.80 3.87
C THR A 36 -9.51 -6.22 2.48
N PHE A 37 -10.28 -6.92 1.67
CA PHE A 37 -10.55 -6.55 0.29
C PHE A 37 -11.27 -5.21 0.20
N SER A 38 -10.92 -4.42 -0.83
CA SER A 38 -11.65 -3.22 -1.22
C SER A 38 -11.85 -3.23 -2.73
N ASN A 39 -13.04 -2.84 -3.17
CA ASN A 39 -13.32 -2.70 -4.61
C ASN A 39 -13.12 -1.26 -5.10
N HIS A 40 -12.58 -0.39 -4.27
CA HIS A 40 -12.28 0.98 -4.67
C HIS A 40 -11.20 1.01 -5.75
N ARG A 41 -11.34 1.93 -6.70
CA ARG A 41 -10.39 2.13 -7.79
C ARG A 41 -10.18 3.61 -8.02
N SER A 42 -8.97 3.97 -8.46
CA SER A 42 -8.70 5.33 -8.93
C SER A 42 -7.71 5.24 -10.09
N SER A 43 -7.63 6.31 -10.88
CA SER A 43 -6.75 6.33 -12.04
C SER A 43 -5.69 7.40 -11.88
N CYS A 44 -4.46 7.05 -12.21
CA CYS A 44 -3.35 8.00 -12.31
C CYS A 44 -2.92 8.04 -13.77
N PRO A 45 -2.89 9.23 -14.41
CA PRO A 45 -2.61 9.32 -15.85
C PRO A 45 -1.31 8.66 -16.29
N TRP A 46 -0.29 8.67 -15.44
CA TRP A 46 0.99 8.09 -15.84
C TRP A 46 1.31 6.75 -15.19
N LYS A 47 0.67 6.41 -14.04
CA LYS A 47 0.94 5.14 -13.35
C LYS A 47 -0.03 4.03 -13.72
N GLY A 48 -1.28 4.37 -14.00
CA GLY A 48 -2.31 3.39 -14.33
C GLY A 48 -3.45 3.40 -13.33
N GLN A 49 -4.17 2.30 -13.22
CA GLN A 49 -5.31 2.19 -12.31
C GLN A 49 -4.86 1.63 -10.97
N ALA A 50 -5.12 2.39 -9.89
CA ALA A 50 -4.85 1.96 -8.53
C ALA A 50 -5.99 1.11 -8.00
N HIS A 51 -5.64 0.02 -7.35
CA HIS A 51 -6.53 -0.81 -6.56
C HIS A 51 -6.21 -0.61 -5.08
N TYR A 52 -7.12 -0.98 -4.19
CA TYR A 52 -6.97 -0.68 -2.77
C TYR A 52 -7.25 -1.89 -1.90
N TYR A 53 -6.63 -1.89 -0.73
CA TYR A 53 -7.04 -2.71 0.41
C TYR A 53 -7.41 -1.79 1.55
N SER A 54 -8.29 -2.28 2.43
CA SER A 54 -8.54 -1.65 3.71
C SER A 54 -7.77 -2.39 4.79
N LEU A 55 -7.55 -1.71 5.92
CA LEU A 55 -6.89 -2.30 7.07
C LEU A 55 -7.91 -2.53 8.18
N MET A 56 -7.78 -3.66 8.88
CA MET A 56 -8.57 -3.97 10.05
C MET A 56 -7.60 -4.41 11.14
N VAL A 57 -7.48 -3.59 12.19
CA VAL A 57 -6.56 -3.83 13.30
C VAL A 57 -7.31 -3.61 14.60
N ASP A 58 -7.34 -4.62 15.45
CA ASP A 58 -8.02 -4.56 16.76
C ASP A 58 -9.46 -4.06 16.65
N GLY A 59 -10.18 -4.54 15.63
CA GLY A 59 -11.58 -4.18 15.42
C GLY A 59 -11.80 -2.82 14.77
N GLU A 60 -10.74 -2.10 14.44
CA GLU A 60 -10.84 -0.79 13.79
C GLU A 60 -10.55 -0.91 12.29
N LEU A 61 -11.44 -0.32 11.49
CA LEU A 61 -11.35 -0.32 10.04
C LEU A 61 -10.74 0.99 9.55
N ASN A 62 -9.74 0.88 8.67
CA ASN A 62 -9.19 2.02 7.95
C ASN A 62 -9.40 1.77 6.47
N GLU A 63 -10.47 2.35 5.93
CA GLU A 63 -10.91 2.09 4.57
C GLU A 63 -9.93 2.64 3.53
N ASN A 64 -9.54 1.76 2.58
CA ASN A 64 -8.73 2.14 1.43
C ASN A 64 -7.38 2.73 1.81
N ALA A 65 -6.80 2.26 2.91
CA ALA A 65 -5.55 2.80 3.44
C ALA A 65 -4.30 2.28 2.71
N VAL A 66 -4.44 1.27 1.89
CA VAL A 66 -3.35 0.66 1.12
C VAL A 66 -3.69 0.73 -0.35
N TRP A 67 -2.75 1.19 -1.20
CA TRP A 67 -2.98 1.14 -2.64
C TRP A 67 -1.85 0.42 -3.36
N TYR A 68 -2.17 -0.08 -4.55
CA TYR A 68 -1.20 -0.77 -5.40
C TYR A 68 -1.68 -0.69 -6.84
N TYR A 69 -0.73 -0.86 -7.77
CA TYR A 69 -1.01 -0.83 -9.21
C TYR A 69 -0.74 -2.23 -9.76
N PRO A 70 -1.77 -3.08 -9.95
CA PRO A 70 -1.56 -4.44 -10.45
C PRO A 70 -1.02 -4.48 -11.88
N GLN A 71 -1.35 -3.45 -12.67
CA GLN A 71 -0.86 -3.33 -14.03
C GLN A 71 -0.38 -1.91 -14.27
N PRO A 72 0.77 -1.51 -13.68
CA PRO A 72 1.27 -0.17 -13.88
C PRO A 72 1.71 0.04 -15.32
N SER A 73 1.74 1.30 -15.75
CA SER A 73 2.27 1.65 -17.06
C SER A 73 3.76 1.28 -17.14
N GLU A 74 4.30 1.26 -18.35
CA GLU A 74 5.73 1.03 -18.57
C GLU A 74 6.59 2.03 -17.76
N ALA A 75 6.17 3.29 -17.70
CA ALA A 75 6.90 4.34 -16.98
C ALA A 75 6.91 4.11 -15.47
N ALA A 76 5.97 3.32 -14.94
CA ALA A 76 5.85 3.06 -13.51
C ALA A 76 6.11 1.59 -13.15
N ARG A 77 6.76 0.84 -14.01
CA ARG A 77 6.96 -0.61 -13.80
C ARG A 77 7.69 -0.95 -12.50
N GLU A 78 8.46 -0.03 -11.95
CA GLU A 78 9.22 -0.27 -10.72
C GLU A 78 8.32 -0.45 -9.49
N ILE A 79 7.06 -0.02 -9.55
CA ILE A 79 6.12 -0.19 -8.45
C ILE A 79 5.18 -1.39 -8.62
N LYS A 80 5.37 -2.16 -9.66
CA LYS A 80 4.60 -3.39 -9.85
C LYS A 80 4.83 -4.33 -8.67
N ASP A 81 3.75 -4.96 -8.20
CA ASP A 81 3.76 -5.89 -7.05
C ASP A 81 4.22 -5.23 -5.75
N ARG A 82 3.98 -3.92 -5.63
CA ARG A 82 4.32 -3.16 -4.43
C ARG A 82 3.08 -2.44 -3.90
N VAL A 83 3.09 -2.15 -2.60
CA VAL A 83 2.00 -1.48 -1.90
C VAL A 83 2.50 -0.20 -1.24
N ALA A 84 1.63 0.79 -1.15
CA ALA A 84 1.90 2.05 -0.46
C ALA A 84 0.75 2.36 0.50
N PHE A 85 0.99 3.30 1.41
CA PHE A 85 0.09 3.52 2.55
C PHE A 85 -0.21 5.01 2.72
N TRP A 86 -1.40 5.30 3.25
CA TRP A 86 -1.82 6.66 3.61
C TRP A 86 -2.86 6.59 4.74
N LYS A 87 -3.61 7.67 4.98
CA LYS A 87 -4.71 7.71 5.95
C LYS A 87 -4.27 7.36 7.37
N GLY A 88 -3.20 8.01 7.82
CA GLY A 88 -2.73 7.84 9.18
C GLY A 88 -1.77 6.68 9.38
N VAL A 89 -1.50 5.89 8.35
CA VAL A 89 -0.44 4.88 8.42
C VAL A 89 0.90 5.59 8.42
N GLN A 90 1.72 5.30 9.42
CA GLN A 90 3.03 5.93 9.56
C GLN A 90 4.10 5.05 8.93
N VAL A 91 4.94 5.66 8.10
CA VAL A 91 6.06 4.98 7.44
C VAL A 91 7.36 5.58 7.94
N SER A 92 8.19 4.76 8.53
CA SER A 92 9.44 5.24 9.12
C SER A 92 10.56 4.21 9.11
#